data_b66e3969e024a27c0a23f0450d8382a3
#
_entry.id   b66e3969e024a27c0a23f0450d8382a3
#
_cell.length_a   1.000
_cell.length_b   1.000
_cell.length_c   1.000
_cell.angle_alpha   90.00
_cell.angle_beta   90.00
_cell.angle_gamma   90.00
#
_symmetry.space_group_name_H-M   'P 1'
#
loop_
_entity.id
_entity.type
_entity.pdbx_description
1 polymer ?
#
loop_
_entity_poly.entity_id
_entity_poly.type
_entity_poly.pdbx_seq_one_letter_code
_entity_poly.pdbx_strand_id
1 'polypeptide(L)'
;MFKERGRKILDSIAAGGFDALMVFKPENIFYLTGFWGESIAICTHDENKLFVPKLESTRALNESKNSETITSVERGAGLIKSIIPYLSKFRFYSDCSDYETIRFILPYTDNSKFVLDEGPYHNSRIIKGEDEIQKIKNASRIIDKLYEICNEEIKEGLTEKQLQSKLLYEAMNLEATSTCYPYTLNPFIIAGGSNSALPHFETSNREFTDGDFIVVDLTLRYEGYISDATRTFALNKVSPEMSEVYEVVRRSQQQGLEHVKEGTECGKVDEACRNVISNKGYGKNFIHSTGHGVGLEVHEQPWIRQNESRKLSRDMVVTIEPGIYINSKFGVRIEDTILVNDRTNINDLTLTKFTKDLLIL
;
A
#
# COMPACT_ATOMS: atom_id res chain seq x y z
N MET A 1 10.94 -0.95 19.87
CA MET A 1 10.16 -0.80 18.61
C MET A 1 8.94 0.12 18.80
N PHE A 2 7.75 -0.33 19.27
CA PHE A 2 6.53 0.50 19.33
C PHE A 2 6.72 1.82 20.11
N LYS A 3 7.39 1.80 21.26
CA LYS A 3 7.71 3.00 22.05
C LYS A 3 8.61 3.98 21.30
N GLU A 4 9.55 3.50 20.52
CA GLU A 4 10.45 4.33 19.70
C GLU A 4 9.71 5.00 18.54
N ARG A 5 8.77 4.29 17.91
CA ARG A 5 7.92 4.85 16.84
C ARG A 5 7.13 6.06 17.32
N GLY A 6 6.46 5.94 18.48
CA GLY A 6 5.74 7.05 19.09
C GLY A 6 6.66 8.23 19.45
N ARG A 7 7.83 7.96 20.05
CA ARG A 7 8.81 8.99 20.37
C ARG A 7 9.31 9.73 19.13
N LYS A 8 9.64 9.01 18.06
CA LYS A 8 10.07 9.61 16.80
C LYS A 8 9.07 10.62 16.25
N ILE A 9 7.76 10.30 16.31
CA ILE A 9 6.72 11.23 15.88
C ILE A 9 6.63 12.42 16.85
N LEU A 10 6.61 12.18 18.16
CA LEU A 10 6.55 13.22 19.20
C LEU A 10 7.72 14.20 19.09
N ASP A 11 8.94 13.70 18.91
CA ASP A 11 10.14 14.53 18.74
C ASP A 11 10.03 15.44 17.49
N SER A 12 9.39 14.95 16.43
CA SER A 12 9.21 15.72 15.20
C SER A 12 8.24 16.90 15.33
N ILE A 13 7.29 16.81 16.27
CA ILE A 13 6.26 17.86 16.53
C ILE A 13 6.59 18.75 17.72
N ALA A 14 7.58 18.39 18.54
CA ALA A 14 7.95 19.09 19.79
C ALA A 14 8.34 20.56 19.57
N ALA A 15 9.02 20.86 18.44
CA ALA A 15 9.38 22.24 18.10
C ALA A 15 8.16 23.16 17.89
N GLY A 16 6.99 22.61 17.52
CA GLY A 16 5.71 23.33 17.46
C GLY A 16 5.02 23.47 18.80
N GLY A 17 5.63 22.94 19.88
CA GLY A 17 5.07 22.95 21.23
C GLY A 17 3.97 21.93 21.44
N PHE A 18 3.92 20.86 20.64
CA PHE A 18 2.99 19.74 20.78
C PHE A 18 3.67 18.61 21.54
N ASP A 19 2.92 17.96 22.44
CA ASP A 19 3.44 17.00 23.42
C ASP A 19 2.66 15.66 23.44
N ALA A 20 1.63 15.54 22.60
CA ALA A 20 0.82 14.33 22.51
C ALA A 20 0.34 14.04 21.08
N LEU A 21 0.14 12.76 20.79
CA LEU A 21 -0.55 12.27 19.59
C LEU A 21 -1.95 11.80 19.98
N MET A 22 -2.95 12.15 19.17
CA MET A 22 -4.29 11.58 19.23
C MET A 22 -4.59 10.87 17.94
N VAL A 23 -4.69 9.54 17.99
CA VAL A 23 -4.63 8.67 16.84
C VAL A 23 -5.92 7.94 16.62
N PHE A 24 -6.48 8.03 15.43
CA PHE A 24 -7.75 7.44 15.02
C PHE A 24 -7.62 6.43 13.89
N LYS A 25 -6.65 6.62 12.97
CA LYS A 25 -6.48 5.71 11.84
C LYS A 25 -5.98 4.34 12.30
N PRO A 26 -6.63 3.24 11.89
CA PRO A 26 -6.23 1.88 12.28
C PRO A 26 -4.76 1.57 11.98
N GLU A 27 -4.25 2.03 10.84
CA GLU A 27 -2.85 1.85 10.42
C GLU A 27 -1.88 2.50 11.42
N ASN A 28 -2.17 3.73 11.84
CA ASN A 28 -1.33 4.45 12.77
C ASN A 28 -1.46 3.91 14.21
N ILE A 29 -2.66 3.48 14.62
CA ILE A 29 -2.86 2.78 15.90
C ILE A 29 -2.06 1.48 15.91
N PHE A 30 -2.15 0.66 14.84
CA PHE A 30 -1.36 -0.57 14.72
C PHE A 30 0.14 -0.29 14.73
N TYR A 31 0.59 0.75 14.02
CA TYR A 31 2.00 1.17 14.00
C TYR A 31 2.54 1.49 15.39
N LEU A 32 1.72 2.11 16.24
CA LEU A 32 2.11 2.59 17.58
C LEU A 32 1.87 1.57 18.70
N THR A 33 0.89 0.66 18.53
CA THR A 33 0.44 -0.22 19.60
C THR A 33 0.44 -1.71 19.24
N GLY A 34 0.49 -2.05 17.96
CA GLY A 34 0.33 -3.43 17.46
C GLY A 34 -1.11 -3.92 17.46
N PHE A 35 -2.09 -3.10 17.86
CA PHE A 35 -3.50 -3.46 17.87
C PHE A 35 -4.22 -2.96 16.62
N TRP A 36 -4.99 -3.83 15.97
CA TRP A 36 -5.83 -3.49 14.83
C TRP A 36 -7.30 -3.74 15.17
N GLY A 37 -8.01 -2.70 15.56
CA GLY A 37 -9.41 -2.78 15.94
C GLY A 37 -10.01 -1.40 16.21
N GLU A 38 -11.32 -1.36 16.52
CA GLU A 38 -12.00 -0.13 16.87
C GLU A 38 -11.39 0.48 18.14
N SER A 39 -10.68 1.59 18.00
CA SER A 39 -9.91 2.19 19.09
C SER A 39 -9.53 3.64 18.81
N ILE A 40 -9.10 4.34 19.86
CA ILE A 40 -8.43 5.63 19.80
C ILE A 40 -7.17 5.50 20.65
N ALA A 41 -6.03 5.99 20.16
CA ALA A 41 -4.82 6.02 20.97
C ALA A 41 -4.43 7.45 21.35
N ILE A 42 -3.96 7.63 22.59
CA ILE A 42 -3.26 8.84 23.05
C ILE A 42 -1.84 8.42 23.41
N CYS A 43 -0.87 9.01 22.71
CA CYS A 43 0.54 8.72 22.93
C CYS A 43 1.26 9.99 23.40
N THR A 44 2.03 9.85 24.48
CA THR A 44 2.93 10.88 25.03
C THR A 44 4.33 10.31 25.17
N HIS A 45 5.32 11.13 25.58
CA HIS A 45 6.67 10.62 25.86
C HIS A 45 6.70 9.59 26.99
N ASP A 46 5.76 9.69 27.94
CA ASP A 46 5.73 8.85 29.14
C ASP A 46 4.93 7.58 28.93
N GLU A 47 3.76 7.67 28.29
CA GLU A 47 2.78 6.58 28.21
C GLU A 47 2.01 6.57 26.89
N ASN A 48 1.55 5.38 26.51
CA ASN A 48 0.58 5.17 25.45
C ASN A 48 -0.71 4.62 26.07
N LYS A 49 -1.83 5.25 25.79
CA LYS A 49 -3.16 4.80 26.22
C LYS A 49 -3.98 4.39 25.00
N LEU A 50 -4.52 3.18 25.03
CA LEU A 50 -5.39 2.64 24.00
C LEU A 50 -6.82 2.54 24.52
N PHE A 51 -7.69 3.40 24.03
CA PHE A 51 -9.11 3.41 24.37
C PHE A 51 -9.85 2.48 23.41
N VAL A 52 -10.58 1.51 23.98
CA VAL A 52 -11.32 0.51 23.19
C VAL A 52 -12.74 0.34 23.73
N PRO A 53 -13.72 0.02 22.87
CA PRO A 53 -15.04 -0.39 23.35
C PRO A 53 -14.94 -1.75 24.05
N LYS A 54 -15.89 -2.03 24.96
CA LYS A 54 -15.89 -3.26 25.76
C LYS A 54 -15.76 -4.54 24.92
N LEU A 55 -16.34 -4.55 23.73
CA LEU A 55 -16.28 -5.71 22.83
C LEU A 55 -14.86 -6.03 22.35
N GLU A 56 -13.97 -5.03 22.25
CA GLU A 56 -12.58 -5.18 21.81
C GLU A 56 -11.60 -5.38 22.98
N SER A 57 -12.05 -5.24 24.24
CA SER A 57 -11.15 -5.16 25.39
C SER A 57 -10.24 -6.38 25.56
N THR A 58 -10.77 -7.59 25.38
CA THR A 58 -9.98 -8.83 25.53
C THR A 58 -8.93 -8.96 24.41
N ARG A 59 -9.29 -8.63 23.17
CA ARG A 59 -8.35 -8.61 22.06
C ARG A 59 -7.26 -7.57 22.29
N ALA A 60 -7.64 -6.34 22.65
CA ALA A 60 -6.70 -5.26 22.89
C ALA A 60 -5.70 -5.59 24.00
N LEU A 61 -6.16 -6.20 25.10
CA LEU A 61 -5.26 -6.64 26.19
C LEU A 61 -4.25 -7.69 25.75
N ASN A 62 -4.62 -8.59 24.83
CA ASN A 62 -3.76 -9.67 24.37
C ASN A 62 -2.82 -9.23 23.23
N GLU A 63 -3.29 -8.39 22.32
CA GLU A 63 -2.61 -8.03 21.08
C GLU A 63 -1.78 -6.76 21.19
N SER A 64 -2.24 -5.76 21.99
CA SER A 64 -1.54 -4.48 22.09
C SER A 64 -0.17 -4.62 22.75
N LYS A 65 0.77 -3.83 22.28
CA LYS A 65 2.14 -3.77 22.76
C LYS A 65 2.44 -2.36 23.25
N ASN A 66 3.06 -2.28 24.45
CA ASN A 66 3.54 -1.01 24.99
C ASN A 66 2.44 0.07 25.13
N SER A 67 1.22 -0.33 25.48
CA SER A 67 0.10 0.58 25.75
C SER A 67 -0.73 0.07 26.92
N GLU A 68 -1.26 1.01 27.72
CA GLU A 68 -2.30 0.75 28.71
C GLU A 68 -3.65 0.68 27.99
N THR A 69 -4.37 -0.42 28.10
CA THR A 69 -5.71 -0.56 27.53
C THR A 69 -6.78 -0.01 28.47
N ILE A 70 -7.51 1.00 28.00
CA ILE A 70 -8.62 1.61 28.72
C ILE A 70 -9.93 1.20 28.05
N THR A 71 -10.74 0.44 28.74
CA THR A 71 -12.02 -0.04 28.21
C THR A 71 -13.12 0.99 28.37
N SER A 72 -13.76 1.39 27.26
CA SER A 72 -15.00 2.13 27.24
C SER A 72 -16.20 1.18 27.20
N VAL A 73 -17.28 1.54 27.90
CA VAL A 73 -18.51 0.73 27.89
C VAL A 73 -19.26 0.83 26.56
N GLU A 74 -19.17 1.99 25.90
CA GLU A 74 -19.92 2.34 24.68
C GLU A 74 -18.99 2.46 23.48
N ARG A 75 -19.52 2.20 22.30
CA ARG A 75 -18.90 2.43 20.99
C ARG A 75 -19.16 3.85 20.50
N GLY A 76 -18.52 4.20 19.37
CA GLY A 76 -18.76 5.47 18.68
C GLY A 76 -18.60 6.68 19.60
N ALA A 77 -19.67 7.45 19.80
CA ALA A 77 -19.65 8.65 20.66
C ALA A 77 -19.19 8.37 22.09
N GLY A 78 -19.49 7.19 22.65
CA GLY A 78 -19.01 6.78 23.98
C GLY A 78 -17.50 6.62 24.02
N LEU A 79 -16.92 6.02 22.98
CA LEU A 79 -15.47 5.90 22.86
C LEU A 79 -14.81 7.28 22.76
N ILE A 80 -15.37 8.20 21.97
CA ILE A 80 -14.88 9.58 21.85
C ILE A 80 -15.01 10.32 23.20
N LYS A 81 -16.10 10.14 23.93
CA LYS A 81 -16.25 10.74 25.28
C LYS A 81 -15.15 10.32 26.26
N SER A 82 -14.60 9.11 26.12
CA SER A 82 -13.56 8.60 27.02
C SER A 82 -12.23 9.36 26.92
N ILE A 83 -11.97 10.06 25.81
CA ILE A 83 -10.76 10.88 25.62
C ILE A 83 -10.93 12.35 26.08
N ILE A 84 -12.17 12.83 26.33
CA ILE A 84 -12.44 14.23 26.75
C ILE A 84 -11.57 14.67 27.93
N PRO A 85 -11.35 13.85 28.99
CA PRO A 85 -10.54 14.26 30.13
C PRO A 85 -9.07 14.57 29.81
N TYR A 86 -8.60 14.17 28.62
CA TYR A 86 -7.23 14.38 28.17
C TYR A 86 -7.08 15.64 27.30
N LEU A 87 -8.18 16.12 26.67
CA LEU A 87 -8.15 17.21 25.70
C LEU A 87 -7.65 18.54 26.26
N SER A 88 -7.83 18.80 27.54
CA SER A 88 -7.33 20.01 28.22
C SER A 88 -5.88 19.88 28.72
N LYS A 89 -5.34 18.64 28.81
CA LYS A 89 -4.06 18.36 29.46
C LYS A 89 -2.87 18.52 28.51
N PHE A 90 -3.07 18.26 27.20
CA PHE A 90 -2.02 18.15 26.21
C PHE A 90 -2.30 19.03 24.99
N ARG A 91 -1.26 19.22 24.17
CA ARG A 91 -1.34 19.82 22.84
C ARG A 91 -1.17 18.71 21.81
N PHE A 92 -2.21 18.44 21.05
CA PHE A 92 -2.32 17.27 20.20
C PHE A 92 -1.98 17.51 18.74
N TYR A 93 -1.23 16.57 18.13
CA TYR A 93 -1.28 16.27 16.71
C TYR A 93 -2.18 15.06 16.48
N SER A 94 -3.06 15.16 15.46
CA SER A 94 -4.04 14.09 15.21
C SER A 94 -4.15 13.76 13.71
N ASP A 95 -4.33 12.49 13.42
CA ASP A 95 -4.65 11.95 12.10
C ASP A 95 -6.17 11.82 11.86
N CYS A 96 -7.01 12.41 12.71
CA CYS A 96 -8.45 12.36 12.57
C CYS A 96 -8.89 13.08 11.30
N SER A 97 -9.59 12.37 10.42
CA SER A 97 -10.18 12.92 9.20
C SER A 97 -11.72 12.90 9.20
N ASP A 98 -12.33 12.32 10.24
CA ASP A 98 -13.79 12.27 10.38
C ASP A 98 -14.35 13.59 10.94
N TYR A 99 -15.16 14.26 10.11
CA TYR A 99 -15.74 15.56 10.43
C TYR A 99 -16.59 15.54 11.69
N GLU A 100 -17.41 14.52 11.93
CA GLU A 100 -18.30 14.45 13.09
C GLU A 100 -17.48 14.26 14.38
N THR A 101 -16.45 13.44 14.34
CA THR A 101 -15.50 13.27 15.45
C THR A 101 -14.81 14.59 15.80
N ILE A 102 -14.29 15.28 14.78
CA ILE A 102 -13.62 16.58 14.95
C ILE A 102 -14.59 17.59 15.56
N ARG A 103 -15.78 17.73 14.99
CA ARG A 103 -16.83 18.63 15.48
C ARG A 103 -17.23 18.34 16.93
N PHE A 104 -17.23 17.07 17.34
CA PHE A 104 -17.51 16.65 18.70
C PHE A 104 -16.39 17.01 19.69
N ILE A 105 -15.13 16.91 19.26
CA ILE A 105 -13.94 17.13 20.09
C ILE A 105 -13.64 18.62 20.30
N LEU A 106 -13.77 19.43 19.26
CA LEU A 106 -13.36 20.83 19.26
C LEU A 106 -13.93 21.69 20.41
N PRO A 107 -15.19 21.50 20.88
CA PRO A 107 -15.72 22.26 22.05
C PRO A 107 -15.00 21.99 23.38
N TYR A 108 -14.24 20.90 23.48
CA TYR A 108 -13.53 20.47 24.68
C TYR A 108 -12.02 20.78 24.65
N THR A 109 -11.53 21.40 23.59
CA THR A 109 -10.13 21.79 23.46
C THR A 109 -10.01 23.21 22.93
N ASP A 110 -8.84 23.83 23.14
CA ASP A 110 -8.49 25.08 22.45
C ASP A 110 -7.95 24.74 21.05
N ASN A 111 -8.48 25.41 20.01
CA ASN A 111 -8.07 25.21 18.63
C ASN A 111 -6.55 25.38 18.44
N SER A 112 -5.89 26.21 19.26
CA SER A 112 -4.42 26.38 19.22
C SER A 112 -3.66 25.18 19.78
N LYS A 113 -4.36 24.23 20.41
CA LYS A 113 -3.80 23.03 21.03
C LYS A 113 -4.10 21.74 20.25
N PHE A 114 -4.76 21.83 19.10
CA PHE A 114 -5.17 20.67 18.31
C PHE A 114 -4.90 20.90 16.84
N VAL A 115 -3.96 20.12 16.29
CA VAL A 115 -3.60 20.17 14.86
C VAL A 115 -4.01 18.88 14.19
N LEU A 116 -4.72 19.01 13.08
CA LEU A 116 -5.10 17.92 12.19
C LEU A 116 -4.07 17.84 11.05
N ASP A 117 -3.14 16.91 11.15
CA ASP A 117 -2.10 16.69 10.14
C ASP A 117 -1.55 15.27 10.23
N GLU A 118 -1.61 14.55 9.12
CA GLU A 118 -1.07 13.19 9.01
C GLU A 118 0.43 13.14 8.67
N GLY A 119 1.01 14.28 8.29
CA GLY A 119 2.40 14.37 7.83
C GLY A 119 3.41 13.71 8.78
N PRO A 120 3.40 13.97 10.09
CA PRO A 120 4.31 13.34 11.05
C PRO A 120 4.20 11.81 11.09
N TYR A 121 2.99 11.25 10.96
CA TYR A 121 2.75 9.80 10.91
C TYR A 121 3.32 9.20 9.63
N HIS A 122 3.02 9.79 8.47
CA HIS A 122 3.56 9.35 7.18
C HIS A 122 5.08 9.42 7.17
N ASN A 123 5.68 10.51 7.65
CA ASN A 123 7.13 10.66 7.69
C ASN A 123 7.81 9.64 8.63
N SER A 124 7.13 9.19 9.68
CA SER A 124 7.65 8.14 10.57
C SER A 124 7.60 6.76 9.92
N ARG A 125 6.58 6.47 9.10
CA ARG A 125 6.35 5.17 8.45
C ARG A 125 7.15 4.99 7.16
N ILE A 126 7.64 6.08 6.57
CA ILE A 126 8.28 6.06 5.24
C ILE A 126 9.56 5.21 5.22
N ILE A 127 10.34 5.22 6.33
CA ILE A 127 11.51 4.36 6.53
C ILE A 127 11.08 3.16 7.36
N LYS A 128 11.19 1.98 6.77
CA LYS A 128 10.75 0.72 7.38
C LYS A 128 11.81 0.17 8.34
N GLY A 129 11.38 -0.33 9.47
CA GLY A 129 12.21 -1.14 10.35
C GLY A 129 12.44 -2.55 9.79
N GLU A 130 13.42 -3.27 10.32
CA GLU A 130 13.79 -4.61 9.83
C GLU A 130 12.63 -5.61 9.92
N ASP A 131 11.85 -5.57 10.99
CA ASP A 131 10.65 -6.40 11.16
C ASP A 131 9.54 -6.08 10.15
N GLU A 132 9.36 -4.80 9.80
CA GLU A 132 8.42 -4.34 8.80
C GLU A 132 8.83 -4.84 7.41
N ILE A 133 10.12 -4.68 7.07
CA ILE A 133 10.70 -5.17 5.81
C ILE A 133 10.54 -6.69 5.70
N GLN A 134 10.72 -7.44 6.80
CA GLN A 134 10.56 -8.89 6.76
C GLN A 134 9.11 -9.31 6.48
N LYS A 135 8.13 -8.60 7.04
CA LYS A 135 6.70 -8.85 6.78
C LYS A 135 6.33 -8.53 5.33
N ILE A 136 6.83 -7.42 4.79
CA ILE A 136 6.63 -7.07 3.37
C ILE A 136 7.27 -8.13 2.47
N LYS A 137 8.48 -8.63 2.78
CA LYS A 137 9.10 -9.74 2.06
C LYS A 137 8.27 -11.02 2.08
N ASN A 138 7.65 -11.32 3.20
CA ASN A 138 6.77 -12.50 3.30
C ASN A 138 5.51 -12.30 2.45
N ALA A 139 4.88 -11.10 2.49
CA ALA A 139 3.78 -10.75 1.60
C ALA A 139 4.17 -10.90 0.11
N SER A 140 5.35 -10.40 -0.28
CA SER A 140 5.88 -10.54 -1.65
C SER A 140 6.05 -11.99 -2.08
N ARG A 141 6.55 -12.86 -1.19
CA ARG A 141 6.70 -14.30 -1.49
C ARG A 141 5.36 -15.00 -1.67
N ILE A 142 4.32 -14.55 -0.97
CA ILE A 142 2.97 -15.08 -1.16
C ILE A 142 2.45 -14.64 -2.53
N ILE A 143 2.65 -13.40 -2.94
CA ILE A 143 2.30 -12.92 -4.29
C ILE A 143 2.98 -13.77 -5.36
N ASP A 144 4.28 -14.07 -5.22
CA ASP A 144 5.00 -14.90 -6.17
C ASP A 144 4.35 -16.29 -6.33
N LYS A 145 3.92 -16.93 -5.22
CA LYS A 145 3.19 -18.20 -5.26
C LYS A 145 1.83 -18.07 -5.94
N LEU A 146 1.12 -16.96 -5.74
CA LEU A 146 -0.15 -16.72 -6.44
C LEU A 146 0.05 -16.56 -7.95
N TYR A 147 1.17 -15.99 -8.40
CA TYR A 147 1.50 -15.95 -9.83
C TYR A 147 1.86 -17.33 -10.40
N GLU A 148 2.49 -18.22 -9.62
CA GLU A 148 2.68 -19.62 -10.02
C GLU A 148 1.31 -20.28 -10.27
N ILE A 149 0.32 -20.05 -9.40
CA ILE A 149 -1.05 -20.53 -9.58
C ILE A 149 -1.71 -19.90 -10.81
N CYS A 150 -1.51 -18.61 -11.08
CA CYS A 150 -2.01 -17.98 -12.31
C CYS A 150 -1.48 -18.70 -13.56
N ASN A 151 -0.18 -19.02 -13.56
CA ASN A 151 0.46 -19.74 -14.68
C ASN A 151 -0.11 -21.14 -14.92
N GLU A 152 -0.60 -21.80 -13.88
CA GLU A 152 -1.22 -23.14 -13.97
C GLU A 152 -2.72 -23.10 -14.32
N GLU A 153 -3.43 -22.07 -13.88
CA GLU A 153 -4.91 -22.04 -13.91
C GLU A 153 -5.50 -21.22 -15.06
N ILE A 154 -4.78 -20.22 -15.55
CA ILE A 154 -5.29 -19.38 -16.65
C ILE A 154 -5.44 -20.25 -17.91
N LYS A 155 -6.67 -20.28 -18.42
CA LYS A 155 -7.04 -21.00 -19.64
C LYS A 155 -8.30 -20.41 -20.25
N GLU A 156 -8.56 -20.74 -21.51
CA GLU A 156 -9.78 -20.34 -22.21
C GLU A 156 -11.04 -20.82 -21.47
N GLY A 157 -12.04 -19.93 -21.38
CA GLY A 157 -13.30 -20.18 -20.69
C GLY A 157 -13.27 -20.00 -19.16
N LEU A 158 -12.09 -19.83 -18.52
CA LEU A 158 -12.04 -19.44 -17.12
C LEU A 158 -12.45 -17.96 -16.98
N THR A 159 -13.31 -17.65 -16.01
CA THR A 159 -13.71 -16.25 -15.79
C THR A 159 -12.71 -15.51 -14.89
N GLU A 160 -12.66 -14.18 -15.03
CA GLU A 160 -11.85 -13.30 -14.16
C GLU A 160 -12.20 -13.56 -12.67
N LYS A 161 -13.50 -13.66 -12.33
CA LYS A 161 -13.95 -13.95 -10.94
C LYS A 161 -13.60 -15.34 -10.44
N GLN A 162 -13.59 -16.35 -11.29
CA GLN A 162 -13.16 -17.69 -10.88
C GLN A 162 -11.67 -17.69 -10.50
N LEU A 163 -10.83 -17.04 -11.31
CA LEU A 163 -9.41 -16.89 -10.97
C LEU A 163 -9.24 -16.08 -9.67
N GLN A 164 -9.94 -14.95 -9.54
CA GLN A 164 -9.89 -14.13 -8.32
C GLN A 164 -10.28 -14.95 -7.07
N SER A 165 -11.35 -15.73 -7.14
CA SER A 165 -11.81 -16.54 -6.01
C SER A 165 -10.79 -17.59 -5.61
N LYS A 166 -10.11 -18.22 -6.58
CA LYS A 166 -9.05 -19.18 -6.31
C LYS A 166 -7.85 -18.52 -5.65
N LEU A 167 -7.39 -17.39 -6.19
CA LEU A 167 -6.24 -16.66 -5.63
C LEU A 167 -6.52 -16.15 -4.21
N LEU A 168 -7.74 -15.69 -3.92
CA LEU A 168 -8.15 -15.30 -2.57
C LEU A 168 -8.12 -16.48 -1.59
N TYR A 169 -8.65 -17.63 -2.01
CA TYR A 169 -8.62 -18.85 -1.20
C TYR A 169 -7.18 -19.27 -0.87
N GLU A 170 -6.29 -19.26 -1.85
CA GLU A 170 -4.89 -19.64 -1.65
C GLU A 170 -4.12 -18.59 -0.82
N ALA A 171 -4.40 -17.31 -1.00
CA ALA A 171 -3.81 -16.26 -0.16
C ALA A 171 -4.16 -16.47 1.32
N MET A 172 -5.43 -16.80 1.63
CA MET A 172 -5.87 -17.09 2.99
C MET A 172 -5.22 -18.36 3.57
N ASN A 173 -5.05 -19.41 2.77
CA ASN A 173 -4.31 -20.62 3.18
C ASN A 173 -2.83 -20.33 3.50
N LEU A 174 -2.27 -19.28 2.90
CA LEU A 174 -0.91 -18.81 3.15
C LEU A 174 -0.85 -17.71 4.23
N GLU A 175 -1.89 -17.60 5.06
CA GLU A 175 -1.99 -16.64 6.19
C GLU A 175 -1.99 -15.17 5.77
N ALA A 176 -2.23 -14.87 4.49
CA ALA A 176 -2.40 -13.52 4.00
C ALA A 176 -3.89 -13.15 3.91
N THR A 177 -4.17 -11.86 3.98
CA THR A 177 -5.50 -11.32 3.73
C THR A 177 -5.46 -10.40 2.52
N SER A 178 -6.55 -10.38 1.77
CA SER A 178 -6.71 -9.35 0.74
C SER A 178 -6.85 -7.99 1.39
N THR A 179 -6.37 -6.98 0.69
CA THR A 179 -6.64 -5.58 0.99
C THR A 179 -7.01 -4.89 -0.30
N CYS A 180 -7.86 -3.90 -0.22
CA CYS A 180 -8.26 -3.14 -1.40
C CYS A 180 -8.01 -1.66 -1.20
N TYR A 181 -7.77 -0.99 -2.30
CA TYR A 181 -7.77 0.45 -2.35
C TYR A 181 -9.19 0.97 -2.03
N PRO A 182 -9.36 2.03 -1.21
CA PRO A 182 -10.68 2.45 -0.71
C PRO A 182 -11.71 2.79 -1.80
N TYR A 183 -11.28 3.01 -3.03
CA TYR A 183 -12.15 3.38 -4.16
C TYR A 183 -12.41 2.22 -5.13
N THR A 184 -12.03 0.99 -4.80
CA THR A 184 -12.35 -0.23 -5.54
C THR A 184 -13.05 -1.23 -4.64
N LEU A 185 -13.90 -2.08 -5.22
CA LEU A 185 -14.57 -3.17 -4.49
C LEU A 185 -13.77 -4.48 -4.55
N ASN A 186 -12.81 -4.56 -5.45
CA ASN A 186 -12.02 -5.77 -5.66
C ASN A 186 -10.76 -5.80 -4.81
N PRO A 187 -10.49 -6.93 -4.16
CA PRO A 187 -9.23 -7.14 -3.44
C PRO A 187 -8.04 -7.38 -4.38
N PHE A 188 -8.29 -7.95 -5.57
CA PHE A 188 -7.31 -8.17 -6.63
C PHE A 188 -7.91 -7.70 -7.96
N ILE A 189 -7.09 -7.08 -8.81
CA ILE A 189 -7.51 -6.72 -10.16
C ILE A 189 -7.13 -7.87 -11.08
N ILE A 190 -8.15 -8.49 -11.71
CA ILE A 190 -7.96 -9.51 -12.74
C ILE A 190 -8.77 -9.06 -13.94
N ALA A 191 -8.08 -8.71 -15.02
CA ALA A 191 -8.68 -8.06 -16.17
C ALA A 191 -8.15 -8.66 -17.48
N GLY A 192 -9.03 -9.33 -18.24
CA GLY A 192 -8.73 -9.96 -19.51
C GLY A 192 -9.14 -9.13 -20.72
N GLY A 193 -8.38 -9.21 -21.82
CA GLY A 193 -8.68 -8.56 -23.09
C GLY A 193 -8.89 -7.06 -22.97
N SER A 194 -10.04 -6.54 -23.44
CA SER A 194 -10.36 -5.12 -23.37
C SER A 194 -10.51 -4.57 -21.95
N ASN A 195 -10.82 -5.42 -20.97
CA ASN A 195 -10.91 -5.02 -19.56
C ASN A 195 -9.53 -4.63 -19.02
N SER A 196 -8.46 -5.24 -19.49
CA SER A 196 -7.07 -4.90 -19.10
C SER A 196 -6.66 -3.49 -19.49
N ALA A 197 -7.39 -2.84 -20.42
CA ALA A 197 -7.18 -1.44 -20.77
C ALA A 197 -7.63 -0.44 -19.68
N LEU A 198 -8.24 -0.92 -18.59
CA LEU A 198 -8.69 -0.11 -17.47
C LEU A 198 -7.82 -0.43 -16.23
N PRO A 199 -6.97 0.51 -15.77
CA PRO A 199 -6.01 0.25 -14.68
C PRO A 199 -6.63 -0.30 -13.39
N HIS A 200 -7.81 0.20 -13.00
CA HIS A 200 -8.57 -0.22 -11.81
C HIS A 200 -9.88 -0.92 -12.22
N PHE A 201 -9.77 -1.91 -13.12
CA PHE A 201 -10.95 -2.63 -13.58
C PHE A 201 -11.59 -3.44 -12.45
N GLU A 202 -12.92 -3.36 -12.33
CA GLU A 202 -13.67 -4.17 -11.38
C GLU A 202 -13.91 -5.58 -11.97
N THR A 203 -13.19 -6.58 -11.44
CA THR A 203 -13.18 -7.98 -11.89
C THR A 203 -14.59 -8.51 -12.15
N SER A 204 -14.83 -9.10 -13.32
CA SER A 204 -16.14 -9.46 -13.85
C SER A 204 -16.32 -10.97 -14.09
N ASN A 205 -17.47 -11.35 -14.65
CA ASN A 205 -17.71 -12.70 -15.12
C ASN A 205 -17.25 -12.92 -16.58
N ARG A 206 -16.47 -12.00 -17.16
CA ARG A 206 -15.91 -12.21 -18.49
C ARG A 206 -15.01 -13.43 -18.49
N GLU A 207 -15.18 -14.29 -19.47
CA GLU A 207 -14.30 -15.42 -19.73
C GLU A 207 -13.06 -14.97 -20.48
N PHE A 208 -11.91 -15.58 -20.18
CA PHE A 208 -10.70 -15.41 -20.97
C PHE A 208 -10.87 -16.09 -22.32
N THR A 209 -10.42 -15.41 -23.36
CA THR A 209 -10.50 -15.88 -24.75
C THR A 209 -9.12 -15.85 -25.41
N ASP A 210 -8.97 -16.65 -26.46
CA ASP A 210 -7.76 -16.72 -27.27
C ASP A 210 -7.30 -15.32 -27.73
N GLY A 211 -6.04 -14.99 -27.48
CA GLY A 211 -5.46 -13.69 -27.80
C GLY A 211 -5.64 -12.61 -26.74
N ASP A 212 -6.17 -12.92 -25.55
CA ASP A 212 -6.26 -11.96 -24.47
C ASP A 212 -4.88 -11.69 -23.84
N PHE A 213 -4.60 -10.43 -23.52
CA PHE A 213 -3.75 -10.08 -22.39
C PHE A 213 -4.58 -10.09 -21.12
N ILE A 214 -4.00 -10.65 -20.05
CA ILE A 214 -4.64 -10.77 -18.73
C ILE A 214 -3.73 -10.08 -17.72
N VAL A 215 -4.14 -8.89 -17.27
CA VAL A 215 -3.49 -8.17 -16.17
C VAL A 215 -3.97 -8.78 -14.86
N VAL A 216 -3.03 -9.22 -14.05
CA VAL A 216 -3.25 -9.72 -12.69
C VAL A 216 -2.44 -8.85 -11.75
N ASP A 217 -3.15 -8.05 -10.93
CA ASP A 217 -2.57 -7.14 -9.96
C ASP A 217 -3.01 -7.59 -8.56
N LEU A 218 -2.01 -7.91 -7.74
CA LEU A 218 -2.17 -8.59 -6.47
C LEU A 218 -1.63 -7.73 -5.32
N THR A 219 -2.56 -7.12 -4.59
CA THR A 219 -2.26 -6.41 -3.36
C THR A 219 -2.71 -7.24 -2.17
N LEU A 220 -1.81 -7.67 -1.31
CA LEU A 220 -2.16 -8.45 -0.13
C LEU A 220 -1.41 -8.03 1.13
N ARG A 221 -2.00 -8.35 2.28
CA ARG A 221 -1.50 -8.02 3.61
C ARG A 221 -1.08 -9.29 4.36
N TYR A 222 0.15 -9.28 4.89
CA TYR A 222 0.67 -10.30 5.79
C TYR A 222 1.12 -9.65 7.11
N GLU A 223 0.57 -10.09 8.23
CA GLU A 223 0.85 -9.53 9.57
C GLU A 223 0.78 -7.98 9.64
N GLY A 224 -0.22 -7.39 8.97
CA GLY A 224 -0.46 -5.94 8.92
C GLY A 224 0.25 -5.22 7.78
N TYR A 225 1.27 -5.78 7.14
CA TYR A 225 2.07 -5.13 6.10
C TYR A 225 1.74 -5.63 4.70
N ILE A 226 1.79 -4.73 3.74
CA ILE A 226 1.33 -4.92 2.37
C ILE A 226 2.52 -5.09 1.43
N SER A 227 2.35 -5.96 0.45
CA SER A 227 3.10 -5.98 -0.80
C SER A 227 2.15 -5.87 -1.97
N ASP A 228 2.64 -5.30 -3.06
CA ASP A 228 1.90 -5.01 -4.28
C ASP A 228 2.72 -5.39 -5.51
N ALA A 229 2.11 -6.08 -6.46
CA ALA A 229 2.75 -6.43 -7.72
C ALA A 229 1.74 -6.73 -8.82
N THR A 230 2.16 -6.46 -10.06
CA THR A 230 1.38 -6.76 -11.27
C THR A 230 2.17 -7.61 -12.25
N ARG A 231 1.50 -8.61 -12.83
CA ARG A 231 1.97 -9.33 -14.02
C ARG A 231 0.89 -9.34 -15.11
N THR A 232 1.33 -9.32 -16.36
CA THR A 232 0.45 -9.48 -17.51
C THR A 232 0.80 -10.78 -18.21
N PHE A 233 -0.18 -11.68 -18.33
CA PHE A 233 -0.09 -12.95 -19.06
C PHE A 233 -0.73 -12.81 -20.44
N ALA A 234 -0.39 -13.70 -21.36
CA ALA A 234 -1.07 -13.83 -22.65
C ALA A 234 -1.72 -15.20 -22.77
N LEU A 235 -2.88 -15.28 -23.41
CA LEU A 235 -3.56 -16.54 -23.66
C LEU A 235 -3.40 -16.96 -25.14
N ASN A 236 -2.73 -18.09 -25.36
CA ASN A 236 -2.47 -18.75 -26.66
C ASN A 236 -1.73 -17.87 -27.69
N LYS A 237 -2.26 -16.71 -28.06
CA LYS A 237 -1.76 -15.90 -29.19
C LYS A 237 -1.38 -14.48 -28.74
N VAL A 238 -0.32 -13.98 -29.34
CA VAL A 238 0.15 -12.61 -29.14
C VAL A 238 0.33 -11.94 -30.49
N SER A 239 -0.36 -10.82 -30.72
CA SER A 239 -0.15 -10.04 -31.93
C SER A 239 1.19 -9.26 -31.88
N PRO A 240 1.73 -8.83 -33.03
CA PRO A 240 2.93 -7.99 -33.05
C PRO A 240 2.79 -6.70 -32.22
N GLU A 241 1.61 -6.05 -32.23
CA GLU A 241 1.32 -4.86 -31.42
C GLU A 241 1.39 -5.18 -29.92
N MET A 242 0.80 -6.30 -29.50
CA MET A 242 0.83 -6.75 -28.09
C MET A 242 2.26 -7.03 -27.63
N SER A 243 3.04 -7.77 -28.42
CA SER A 243 4.43 -8.09 -28.12
C SER A 243 5.29 -6.82 -28.00
N GLU A 244 5.11 -5.86 -28.91
CA GLU A 244 5.81 -4.57 -28.85
C GLU A 244 5.47 -3.80 -27.58
N VAL A 245 4.17 -3.66 -27.26
CA VAL A 245 3.69 -2.91 -26.07
C VAL A 245 4.21 -3.57 -24.81
N TYR A 246 4.16 -4.90 -24.70
CA TYR A 246 4.68 -5.63 -23.53
C TYR A 246 6.18 -5.33 -23.33
N GLU A 247 6.97 -5.42 -24.37
CA GLU A 247 8.42 -5.17 -24.30
C GLU A 247 8.72 -3.71 -23.95
N VAL A 248 7.92 -2.75 -24.40
CA VAL A 248 8.06 -1.34 -24.02
C VAL A 248 7.80 -1.15 -22.53
N VAL A 249 6.76 -1.75 -21.97
CA VAL A 249 6.45 -1.68 -20.53
C VAL A 249 7.55 -2.37 -19.72
N ARG A 250 8.01 -3.55 -20.13
CA ARG A 250 9.09 -4.28 -19.48
C ARG A 250 10.38 -3.48 -19.41
N ARG A 251 10.77 -2.83 -20.53
CA ARG A 251 11.94 -1.93 -20.57
C ARG A 251 11.74 -0.68 -19.73
N SER A 252 10.54 -0.13 -19.72
CA SER A 252 10.21 1.01 -18.90
C SER A 252 10.39 0.68 -17.42
N GLN A 253 9.85 -0.45 -16.95
CA GLN A 253 9.99 -0.92 -15.59
C GLN A 253 11.47 -1.17 -15.23
N GLN A 254 12.22 -1.80 -16.12
CA GLN A 254 13.65 -2.02 -15.93
C GLN A 254 14.43 -0.70 -15.77
N GLN A 255 14.12 0.32 -16.59
CA GLN A 255 14.72 1.65 -16.45
C GLN A 255 14.35 2.34 -15.15
N GLY A 256 13.10 2.21 -14.69
CA GLY A 256 12.70 2.67 -13.37
C GLY A 256 13.53 2.03 -12.26
N LEU A 257 13.67 0.71 -12.27
CA LEU A 257 14.44 -0.05 -11.28
C LEU A 257 15.92 0.40 -11.23
N GLU A 258 16.55 0.66 -12.37
CA GLU A 258 17.94 1.12 -12.45
C GLU A 258 18.15 2.49 -11.78
N HIS A 259 17.08 3.29 -11.66
CA HIS A 259 17.08 4.60 -11.01
C HIS A 259 16.67 4.56 -9.52
N VAL A 260 16.17 3.41 -9.01
CA VAL A 260 15.85 3.25 -7.58
C VAL A 260 17.15 3.10 -6.79
N LYS A 261 17.72 4.24 -6.42
CA LYS A 261 18.96 4.34 -5.62
C LYS A 261 18.79 5.40 -4.55
N GLU A 262 19.46 5.21 -3.40
CA GLU A 262 19.51 6.23 -2.36
C GLU A 262 19.98 7.57 -2.93
N GLY A 263 19.30 8.65 -2.55
CA GLY A 263 19.58 10.02 -3.01
C GLY A 263 18.92 10.40 -4.34
N THR A 264 18.37 9.44 -5.11
CA THR A 264 17.65 9.76 -6.35
C THR A 264 16.30 10.42 -6.03
N GLU A 265 15.97 11.49 -6.72
CA GLU A 265 14.63 12.11 -6.63
C GLU A 265 13.57 11.16 -7.23
N CYS A 266 12.43 11.02 -6.54
CA CYS A 266 11.32 10.16 -6.99
C CYS A 266 10.83 10.54 -8.39
N GLY A 267 10.82 11.84 -8.74
CA GLY A 267 10.48 12.34 -10.07
C GLY A 267 11.44 11.87 -11.17
N LYS A 268 12.71 11.59 -10.83
CA LYS A 268 13.68 11.07 -11.82
C LYS A 268 13.45 9.60 -12.13
N VAL A 269 12.96 8.83 -11.18
CA VAL A 269 12.53 7.43 -11.41
C VAL A 269 11.32 7.41 -12.34
N ASP A 270 10.31 8.27 -12.09
CA ASP A 270 9.15 8.42 -12.97
C ASP A 270 9.56 8.88 -14.38
N GLU A 271 10.45 9.88 -14.49
CA GLU A 271 10.97 10.37 -15.76
C GLU A 271 11.64 9.25 -16.58
N ALA A 272 12.43 8.39 -15.95
CA ALA A 272 13.10 7.26 -16.59
C ALA A 272 12.08 6.29 -17.22
N CYS A 273 11.02 5.93 -16.48
CA CYS A 273 9.93 5.09 -17.00
C CYS A 273 9.19 5.77 -18.17
N ARG A 274 8.75 7.00 -17.97
CA ARG A 274 7.96 7.75 -18.97
C ARG A 274 8.69 7.99 -20.26
N ASN A 275 9.99 8.26 -20.21
CA ASN A 275 10.80 8.48 -21.40
C ASN A 275 10.82 7.27 -22.32
N VAL A 276 10.94 6.04 -21.77
CA VAL A 276 10.88 4.81 -22.57
C VAL A 276 9.54 4.71 -23.30
N ILE A 277 8.44 4.88 -22.59
CA ILE A 277 7.08 4.78 -23.14
C ILE A 277 6.81 5.88 -24.17
N SER A 278 7.18 7.14 -23.85
CA SER A 278 6.93 8.31 -24.70
C SER A 278 7.73 8.25 -26.00
N ASN A 279 9.01 7.82 -25.94
CA ASN A 279 9.87 7.64 -27.13
C ASN A 279 9.35 6.59 -28.10
N LYS A 280 8.49 5.69 -27.64
CA LYS A 280 7.79 4.70 -28.47
C LYS A 280 6.41 5.13 -28.92
N GLY A 281 6.01 6.37 -28.63
CA GLY A 281 4.73 6.95 -29.06
C GLY A 281 3.54 6.65 -28.14
N TYR A 282 3.74 5.94 -27.02
CA TYR A 282 2.68 5.54 -26.09
C TYR A 282 2.52 6.48 -24.88
N GLY A 283 3.16 7.63 -24.88
CA GLY A 283 3.14 8.56 -23.72
C GLY A 283 1.74 8.93 -23.23
N LYS A 284 0.75 9.03 -24.13
CA LYS A 284 -0.66 9.32 -23.80
C LYS A 284 -1.39 8.14 -23.16
N ASN A 285 -0.82 6.95 -23.25
CA ASN A 285 -1.39 5.71 -22.75
C ASN A 285 -0.84 5.34 -21.36
N PHE A 286 0.15 6.06 -20.83
CA PHE A 286 0.65 5.93 -19.47
C PHE A 286 0.02 7.02 -18.59
N ILE A 287 -1.09 6.69 -17.94
CA ILE A 287 -2.06 7.64 -17.35
C ILE A 287 -2.03 7.74 -15.83
N HIS A 288 -1.10 7.05 -15.16
CA HIS A 288 -0.94 7.10 -13.69
C HIS A 288 0.50 7.40 -13.27
N SER A 289 0.79 7.46 -11.98
CA SER A 289 2.14 7.54 -11.42
C SER A 289 2.94 6.26 -11.71
N THR A 290 4.25 6.38 -11.70
CA THR A 290 5.13 5.21 -11.85
C THR A 290 5.14 4.29 -10.63
N GLY A 291 4.67 4.79 -9.48
CA GLY A 291 4.60 4.00 -8.25
C GLY A 291 4.36 4.85 -7.00
N HIS A 292 4.42 4.18 -5.87
CA HIS A 292 4.15 4.74 -4.54
C HIS A 292 4.90 3.97 -3.46
N GLY A 293 4.94 4.54 -2.25
CA GLY A 293 5.33 3.79 -1.06
C GLY A 293 4.27 2.76 -0.70
N VAL A 294 4.69 1.66 -0.11
CA VAL A 294 3.82 0.61 0.41
C VAL A 294 4.27 0.21 1.81
N GLY A 295 3.32 -0.17 2.66
CA GLY A 295 3.61 -0.56 4.04
C GLY A 295 2.36 -1.00 4.77
N LEU A 296 1.80 -0.18 5.65
CA LEU A 296 0.52 -0.45 6.31
C LEU A 296 -0.67 -0.06 5.43
N GLU A 297 -0.48 0.88 4.52
CA GLU A 297 -1.45 1.26 3.49
C GLU A 297 -0.97 0.79 2.12
N VAL A 298 -1.91 0.56 1.20
CA VAL A 298 -1.62 0.23 -0.20
C VAL A 298 -0.82 1.37 -0.83
N HIS A 299 -1.31 2.58 -0.66
CA HIS A 299 -0.67 3.79 -1.15
C HIS A 299 -0.22 4.66 0.02
N GLU A 300 1.09 4.78 0.21
CA GLU A 300 1.68 5.72 1.18
C GLU A 300 2.88 6.46 0.56
N GLN A 301 3.45 7.42 1.30
CA GLN A 301 4.65 8.11 0.87
C GLN A 301 5.88 7.16 0.79
N PRO A 302 6.83 7.40 -0.17
CA PRO A 302 6.87 8.50 -1.14
C PRO A 302 6.07 8.18 -2.41
N TRP A 303 5.66 9.21 -3.15
CA TRP A 303 5.08 9.05 -4.48
C TRP A 303 6.18 9.04 -5.55
N ILE A 304 6.15 8.05 -6.45
CA ILE A 304 7.04 7.97 -7.61
C ILE A 304 6.28 8.55 -8.81
N ARG A 305 6.30 9.87 -8.94
CA ARG A 305 5.51 10.61 -9.93
C ARG A 305 6.24 11.85 -10.46
N GLN A 306 5.73 12.43 -11.53
CA GLN A 306 6.27 13.65 -12.12
C GLN A 306 6.40 14.76 -11.08
N ASN A 307 7.50 15.52 -11.18
CA ASN A 307 7.81 16.68 -10.34
C ASN A 307 7.91 16.39 -8.83
N GLU A 308 8.07 15.14 -8.41
CA GLU A 308 8.28 14.80 -7.01
C GLU A 308 9.77 14.93 -6.66
N SER A 309 10.07 15.89 -5.80
CA SER A 309 11.45 16.26 -5.41
C SER A 309 11.98 15.44 -4.21
N ARG A 310 11.13 14.68 -3.52
CA ARG A 310 11.56 13.83 -2.42
C ARG A 310 12.60 12.84 -2.94
N LYS A 311 13.69 12.70 -2.19
CA LYS A 311 14.76 11.74 -2.48
C LYS A 311 14.47 10.41 -1.84
N LEU A 312 14.74 9.34 -2.57
CA LEU A 312 14.76 8.00 -2.03
C LEU A 312 15.82 7.87 -0.96
N SER A 313 15.49 7.21 0.12
CA SER A 313 16.38 6.91 1.23
C SER A 313 16.38 5.41 1.51
N ARG A 314 17.47 4.94 2.09
CA ARG A 314 17.61 3.55 2.53
C ARG A 314 16.40 3.12 3.39
N ASP A 315 16.00 1.87 3.22
CA ASP A 315 14.87 1.22 3.90
C ASP A 315 13.48 1.81 3.60
N MET A 316 13.36 2.66 2.57
CA MET A 316 12.07 2.91 1.93
C MET A 316 11.65 1.67 1.14
N VAL A 317 10.34 1.41 1.09
CA VAL A 317 9.77 0.38 0.22
C VAL A 317 8.79 1.06 -0.72
N VAL A 318 8.97 0.85 -2.02
CA VAL A 318 8.19 1.51 -3.09
C VAL A 318 7.80 0.53 -4.17
N THR A 319 6.75 0.82 -4.94
CA THR A 319 6.41 0.11 -6.18
C THR A 319 7.01 0.79 -7.40
N ILE A 320 7.27 0.02 -8.46
CA ILE A 320 7.62 0.51 -9.79
C ILE A 320 6.73 -0.23 -10.79
N GLU A 321 5.74 0.47 -11.34
CA GLU A 321 4.56 -0.10 -12.00
C GLU A 321 4.17 0.59 -13.33
N PRO A 322 5.07 0.90 -14.25
CA PRO A 322 4.65 1.52 -15.50
C PRO A 322 3.65 0.65 -16.26
N GLY A 323 2.69 1.30 -16.92
CA GLY A 323 1.70 0.61 -17.73
C GLY A 323 1.33 1.37 -19.01
N ILE A 324 0.87 0.64 -20.02
CA ILE A 324 0.31 1.17 -21.26
C ILE A 324 -1.09 0.61 -21.44
N TYR A 325 -2.07 1.50 -21.60
CA TYR A 325 -3.50 1.14 -21.71
C TYR A 325 -4.07 1.66 -23.02
N ILE A 326 -4.37 0.74 -23.94
CA ILE A 326 -4.94 1.07 -25.27
C ILE A 326 -6.44 0.84 -25.20
N ASN A 327 -7.17 1.94 -25.04
CA ASN A 327 -8.63 1.90 -24.84
C ASN A 327 -9.34 0.96 -25.83
N SER A 328 -10.26 0.16 -25.30
CA SER A 328 -11.06 -0.84 -26.03
C SER A 328 -10.26 -1.96 -26.69
N LYS A 329 -8.95 -2.06 -26.45
CA LYS A 329 -8.10 -3.14 -26.95
C LYS A 329 -7.53 -3.98 -25.81
N PHE A 330 -6.47 -3.50 -25.17
CA PHE A 330 -5.78 -4.17 -24.07
C PHE A 330 -4.92 -3.21 -23.24
N GLY A 331 -4.50 -3.64 -22.08
CA GLY A 331 -3.48 -2.99 -21.25
C GLY A 331 -2.37 -3.93 -20.84
N VAL A 332 -1.23 -3.36 -20.49
CA VAL A 332 -0.08 -4.04 -19.92
C VAL A 332 0.41 -3.25 -18.72
N ARG A 333 0.61 -3.90 -17.59
CA ARG A 333 1.34 -3.39 -16.42
C ARG A 333 2.30 -4.45 -15.92
N ILE A 334 3.50 -4.02 -15.55
CA ILE A 334 4.51 -4.86 -14.87
C ILE A 334 4.98 -4.08 -13.66
N GLU A 335 4.85 -4.68 -12.50
CA GLU A 335 5.11 -4.04 -11.22
C GLU A 335 5.86 -4.95 -10.28
N ASP A 336 6.73 -4.35 -9.48
CA ASP A 336 7.37 -5.00 -8.34
C ASP A 336 7.39 -4.06 -7.13
N THR A 337 7.32 -4.64 -5.94
CA THR A 337 7.69 -3.99 -4.67
C THR A 337 9.21 -4.02 -4.48
N ILE A 338 9.81 -2.87 -4.21
CA ILE A 338 11.27 -2.64 -4.17
C ILE A 338 11.69 -2.11 -2.80
N LEU A 339 12.75 -2.70 -2.22
CA LEU A 339 13.43 -2.16 -1.05
C LEU A 339 14.60 -1.27 -1.49
N VAL A 340 14.56 0.00 -1.15
CA VAL A 340 15.65 0.94 -1.45
C VAL A 340 16.83 0.67 -0.50
N ASN A 341 18.00 0.35 -1.06
CA ASN A 341 19.26 0.25 -0.30
C ASN A 341 20.47 0.47 -1.22
N ASP A 342 21.69 0.36 -0.66
CA ASP A 342 22.95 0.62 -1.35
C ASP A 342 23.42 -0.54 -2.25
N ARG A 343 22.66 -1.64 -2.35
CA ARG A 343 23.06 -2.79 -3.16
C ARG A 343 23.01 -2.44 -4.63
N THR A 344 23.99 -2.86 -5.36
CA THR A 344 24.13 -2.57 -6.81
C THR A 344 23.32 -3.54 -7.66
N ASN A 345 22.98 -4.72 -7.13
CA ASN A 345 22.21 -5.72 -7.87
C ASN A 345 20.70 -5.47 -7.68
N ILE A 346 20.03 -5.06 -8.74
CA ILE A 346 18.58 -4.79 -8.77
C ILE A 346 17.77 -6.00 -8.30
N ASN A 347 18.21 -7.22 -8.63
CA ASN A 347 17.50 -8.42 -8.20
C ASN A 347 17.49 -8.61 -6.68
N ASP A 348 18.45 -8.03 -5.95
CA ASP A 348 18.48 -8.07 -4.48
C ASP A 348 17.52 -7.03 -3.88
N LEU A 349 17.18 -5.99 -4.62
CA LEU A 349 16.28 -4.91 -4.22
C LEU A 349 14.81 -5.27 -4.44
N THR A 350 14.51 -5.98 -5.52
CA THR A 350 13.16 -6.41 -5.88
C THR A 350 12.69 -7.48 -4.89
N LEU A 351 11.57 -7.28 -4.23
CA LEU A 351 11.04 -8.21 -3.24
C LEU A 351 10.18 -9.31 -3.87
N THR A 352 9.44 -8.99 -4.94
CA THR A 352 8.73 -9.97 -5.79
C THR A 352 9.69 -10.58 -6.80
N LYS A 353 9.63 -11.90 -6.98
CA LYS A 353 10.62 -12.67 -7.76
C LYS A 353 10.04 -13.39 -8.97
N PHE A 354 8.72 -13.43 -9.11
CA PHE A 354 8.10 -14.06 -10.28
C PHE A 354 8.55 -13.38 -11.57
N THR A 355 8.75 -14.17 -12.64
CA THR A 355 9.32 -13.69 -13.91
C THR A 355 8.55 -12.48 -14.48
N LYS A 356 9.29 -11.62 -15.17
CA LYS A 356 8.76 -10.50 -15.97
C LYS A 356 8.80 -10.79 -17.47
N ASP A 357 9.16 -12.00 -17.84
CA ASP A 357 9.04 -12.43 -19.24
C ASP A 357 7.57 -12.70 -19.56
N LEU A 358 7.17 -12.43 -20.80
CA LEU A 358 5.80 -12.70 -21.23
C LEU A 358 5.55 -14.21 -21.26
N LEU A 359 4.69 -14.67 -20.37
CA LEU A 359 4.20 -16.05 -20.38
C LEU A 359 2.98 -16.14 -21.29
N ILE A 360 3.05 -17.05 -22.26
CA ILE A 360 1.95 -17.38 -23.19
C ILE A 360 1.41 -18.74 -22.75
N LEU A 361 0.20 -18.75 -22.23
CA LEU A 361 -0.47 -19.88 -21.60
C LEU A 361 -1.41 -20.59 -22.58
#